data_d84d40918449d4fa6ed0d8d55cb02aeb
#
_entry.id   d84d40918449d4fa6ed0d8d55cb02aeb
#
_cell.length_a   1.000
_cell.length_b   1.000
_cell.length_c   1.000
_cell.angle_alpha   90.00
_cell.angle_beta   90.00
_cell.angle_gamma   90.00
#
_symmetry.space_group_name_H-M   'P 1'
#
loop_
_entity.id
_entity.type
_entity.pdbx_description
1 polymer ?
#
loop_
_entity_poly.entity_id
_entity_poly.type
_entity_poly.pdbx_seq_one_letter_code
_entity_poly.pdbx_strand_id
1 'polypeptide(L)'
;MIQEQKWWKEAVGYQIYPASFKDSNGDGQGDINGIREKLNYLKDLGIGFIWINPIYQSPFVDNGYDVSDYQDIEERFGTMEDFDLLLKEAHELGIKVIMDLVINHSSDQHQWFEESKKSKESPYRDYYIWVDGVDGKEPNNWTSIFGGSAWEYFHETGQYYLHVFAKEQPDLNWESEKLKEELFNMIRWWLDKGIDGFRLDAISHVKKDEYSVKATENPFSPFQNVSGIEEHLTDLKHVFEEYDIMTVGEASGVTAEEGPQWVGKDGYFDMIFEFDHIHIWQQEKEGQLDVLKLKHALSAWQTSLDGIGWNALYMENHDVPRAVSVFGDTRPDFWAMSAKAIAMMYFFLQGTPFIYQGQEIGMTNMPFESIDQVDAVDSKRLYKRLLAEGKTREEALDIIRETTRDNSRTPMQWTSEQYAGFSTHEPWLITNPNTKTINVEQQEYEPESVLQFYKNMIRIRQTNKGLIYGSYKEYLHEHPQLYVYERYLEDEQYLIMVNLTESLADYELPKEADQSWTLLLSNSSSGEFEAKGILAPYEARLYKTNK
;
A
#
# COMPACT_ATOMS: atom_id res chain seq x y z
N MET A 1 29.03 -7.45 3.64
CA MET A 1 29.28 -6.08 3.12
C MET A 1 28.09 -5.23 3.53
N ILE A 2 28.31 -4.07 4.13
CA ILE A 2 27.23 -3.12 4.44
C ILE A 2 26.63 -2.70 3.11
N GLN A 3 25.32 -2.87 2.92
CA GLN A 3 24.60 -2.40 1.73
C GLN A 3 24.78 -0.88 1.60
N GLU A 4 24.76 -0.37 0.37
CA GLU A 4 24.85 1.06 0.11
C GLU A 4 23.81 1.85 0.93
N GLN A 5 24.27 2.87 1.64
CA GLN A 5 23.40 3.73 2.43
C GLN A 5 22.62 4.65 1.49
N LYS A 6 21.31 4.58 1.59
CA LYS A 6 20.35 5.44 0.88
C LYS A 6 19.40 6.04 1.89
N TRP A 7 18.97 7.28 1.66
CA TRP A 7 18.06 7.98 2.58
C TRP A 7 16.75 7.21 2.81
N TRP A 8 16.19 6.59 1.78
CA TRP A 8 14.95 5.85 1.86
C TRP A 8 15.08 4.50 2.59
N LYS A 9 16.25 3.90 2.66
CA LYS A 9 16.52 2.71 3.48
C LYS A 9 16.44 3.01 4.97
N GLU A 10 16.87 4.20 5.37
CA GLU A 10 16.89 4.64 6.76
C GLU A 10 15.58 5.30 7.21
N ALA A 11 14.80 5.82 6.26
CA ALA A 11 13.53 6.48 6.48
C ALA A 11 12.40 5.51 6.83
N VAL A 12 11.32 6.08 7.33
CA VAL A 12 9.98 5.47 7.43
C VAL A 12 9.05 6.28 6.56
N GLY A 13 8.32 5.62 5.68
CA GLY A 13 7.33 6.23 4.81
C GLY A 13 5.96 6.31 5.46
N TYR A 14 5.20 7.32 5.09
CA TYR A 14 3.81 7.48 5.51
C TYR A 14 2.93 7.73 4.30
N GLN A 15 1.97 6.85 4.06
CA GLN A 15 1.03 6.99 2.95
C GLN A 15 -0.14 7.88 3.36
N ILE A 16 -0.41 8.88 2.55
CA ILE A 16 -1.53 9.82 2.71
C ILE A 16 -2.55 9.59 1.60
N TYR A 17 -3.79 9.32 1.99
CA TYR A 17 -4.97 9.38 1.13
C TYR A 17 -5.61 10.77 1.28
N PRO A 18 -5.36 11.72 0.37
CA PRO A 18 -5.63 13.14 0.60
C PRO A 18 -7.08 13.43 0.98
N ALA A 19 -8.04 12.83 0.26
CA ALA A 19 -9.48 13.05 0.49
C ALA A 19 -9.94 12.80 1.93
N SER A 20 -9.19 11.98 2.71
CA SER A 20 -9.56 11.55 4.06
C SER A 20 -8.53 11.89 5.13
N PHE A 21 -7.47 12.64 4.81
CA PHE A 21 -6.43 12.93 5.79
C PHE A 21 -6.78 14.13 6.68
N LYS A 22 -7.02 15.31 6.09
CA LYS A 22 -7.44 16.52 6.80
C LYS A 22 -8.06 17.51 5.82
N ASP A 23 -9.24 17.98 6.15
CA ASP A 23 -9.95 19.07 5.47
C ASP A 23 -9.55 20.39 6.11
N SER A 24 -8.95 21.31 5.34
CA SER A 24 -8.52 22.61 5.81
C SER A 24 -9.55 23.73 5.55
N ASN A 25 -10.39 23.56 4.53
CA ASN A 25 -11.31 24.59 4.05
C ASN A 25 -12.76 24.39 4.53
N GLY A 26 -13.09 23.20 5.07
CA GLY A 26 -14.39 22.88 5.64
C GLY A 26 -15.44 22.48 4.59
N ASP A 27 -15.04 21.91 3.46
CA ASP A 27 -15.97 21.42 2.43
C ASP A 27 -16.31 19.93 2.55
N GLY A 28 -15.70 19.23 3.52
CA GLY A 28 -15.88 17.80 3.76
C GLY A 28 -14.90 16.89 3.00
N GLN A 29 -14.01 17.46 2.20
CA GLN A 29 -12.92 16.78 1.52
C GLN A 29 -11.58 17.14 2.15
N GLY A 30 -10.68 16.18 2.29
CA GLY A 30 -9.29 16.47 2.64
C GLY A 30 -8.56 17.11 1.46
N ASP A 31 -7.55 17.89 1.76
CA ASP A 31 -6.85 18.72 0.77
C ASP A 31 -5.34 18.86 1.08
N ILE A 32 -4.60 19.45 0.14
CA ILE A 32 -3.15 19.68 0.24
C ILE A 32 -2.82 20.58 1.44
N ASN A 33 -3.62 21.59 1.71
CA ASN A 33 -3.39 22.48 2.84
C ASN A 33 -3.63 21.76 4.18
N GLY A 34 -4.58 20.82 4.23
CA GLY A 34 -4.76 19.91 5.36
C GLY A 34 -3.55 19.02 5.61
N ILE A 35 -2.89 18.52 4.55
CA ILE A 35 -1.62 17.80 4.69
C ILE A 35 -0.55 18.72 5.29
N ARG A 36 -0.44 19.98 4.81
CA ARG A 36 0.50 20.98 5.33
C ARG A 36 0.30 21.25 6.82
N GLU A 37 -0.94 21.38 7.28
CA GLU A 37 -1.27 21.55 8.70
C GLU A 37 -0.76 20.40 9.59
N LYS A 38 -0.57 19.20 9.02
CA LYS A 38 -0.17 17.99 9.75
C LYS A 38 1.30 17.60 9.57
N LEU A 39 2.10 18.36 8.84
CA LEU A 39 3.53 18.08 8.64
C LEU A 39 4.31 17.96 9.96
N ASN A 40 4.00 18.82 10.95
CA ASN A 40 4.64 18.75 12.26
C ASN A 40 4.29 17.45 13.00
N TYR A 41 3.03 16.98 12.93
CA TYR A 41 2.64 15.68 13.47
C TYR A 41 3.45 14.54 12.85
N LEU A 42 3.59 14.54 11.53
CA LEU A 42 4.38 13.54 10.81
C LEU A 42 5.86 13.58 11.19
N LYS A 43 6.40 14.80 11.36
CA LYS A 43 7.78 14.98 11.85
C LYS A 43 7.96 14.43 13.27
N ASP A 44 7.02 14.71 14.17
CA ASP A 44 7.06 14.25 15.55
C ASP A 44 6.86 12.73 15.66
N LEU A 45 6.11 12.13 14.74
CA LEU A 45 6.00 10.68 14.61
C LEU A 45 7.33 10.04 14.17
N GLY A 46 8.20 10.80 13.48
CA GLY A 46 9.50 10.34 13.00
C GLY A 46 9.50 9.94 11.51
N ILE A 47 8.53 10.42 10.74
CA ILE A 47 8.38 10.14 9.31
C ILE A 47 9.49 10.83 8.53
N GLY A 48 10.12 10.08 7.62
CA GLY A 48 11.19 10.59 6.74
C GLY A 48 10.70 10.97 5.35
N PHE A 49 9.61 10.40 4.89
CA PHE A 49 8.95 10.79 3.63
C PHE A 49 7.45 10.48 3.65
N ILE A 50 6.70 11.23 2.85
CA ILE A 50 5.29 10.98 2.60
C ILE A 50 5.09 10.47 1.17
N TRP A 51 4.20 9.49 1.01
CA TRP A 51 3.64 9.07 -0.27
C TRP A 51 2.21 9.61 -0.36
N ILE A 52 1.96 10.46 -1.35
CA ILE A 52 0.65 11.08 -1.58
C ILE A 52 -0.06 10.31 -2.70
N ASN A 53 -1.25 9.75 -2.41
CA ASN A 53 -2.12 9.17 -3.44
C ASN A 53 -2.47 10.21 -4.50
N PRO A 54 -2.96 9.83 -5.70
CA PRO A 54 -3.10 10.75 -6.82
C PRO A 54 -3.88 12.03 -6.49
N ILE A 55 -3.28 13.17 -6.81
CA ILE A 55 -3.87 14.51 -6.67
C ILE A 55 -3.97 15.23 -8.02
N TYR A 56 -3.75 14.50 -9.11
CA TYR A 56 -3.87 15.00 -10.48
C TYR A 56 -5.32 15.31 -10.85
N GLN A 57 -5.52 16.06 -11.93
CA GLN A 57 -6.87 16.26 -12.50
C GLN A 57 -7.52 14.90 -12.81
N SER A 58 -8.74 14.70 -12.32
CA SER A 58 -9.46 13.43 -12.44
C SER A 58 -10.97 13.62 -12.39
N PRO A 59 -11.77 12.89 -13.18
CA PRO A 59 -13.22 12.78 -13.00
C PRO A 59 -13.65 11.98 -11.76
N PHE A 60 -12.72 11.33 -11.06
CA PHE A 60 -12.96 10.56 -9.83
C PHE A 60 -13.87 9.33 -9.97
N VAL A 61 -13.81 8.66 -11.09
CA VAL A 61 -14.48 7.36 -11.25
C VAL A 61 -13.82 6.31 -10.35
N ASP A 62 -12.50 6.37 -10.21
CA ASP A 62 -11.69 5.53 -9.32
C ASP A 62 -10.82 6.40 -8.37
N ASN A 63 -11.46 7.37 -7.73
CA ASN A 63 -10.88 8.16 -6.63
C ASN A 63 -9.49 8.77 -6.94
N GLY A 64 -9.29 9.26 -8.18
CA GLY A 64 -8.06 9.91 -8.62
C GLY A 64 -7.14 9.03 -9.46
N TYR A 65 -7.36 7.71 -9.51
CA TYR A 65 -6.59 6.81 -10.37
C TYR A 65 -7.04 6.83 -11.85
N ASP A 66 -8.08 7.57 -12.18
CA ASP A 66 -8.51 7.92 -13.54
C ASP A 66 -8.01 9.32 -13.90
N VAL A 67 -6.71 9.43 -14.25
CA VAL A 67 -6.03 10.73 -14.46
C VAL A 67 -6.42 11.33 -15.81
N SER A 68 -6.95 12.57 -15.80
CA SER A 68 -7.32 13.33 -17.01
C SER A 68 -6.28 14.37 -17.43
N ASP A 69 -5.42 14.82 -16.51
CA ASP A 69 -4.24 15.65 -16.77
C ASP A 69 -3.17 15.34 -15.71
N TYR A 70 -2.00 14.88 -16.17
CA TYR A 70 -0.88 14.51 -15.28
C TYR A 70 -0.10 15.71 -14.73
N GLN A 71 -0.25 16.89 -15.30
CA GLN A 71 0.58 18.06 -15.01
C GLN A 71 -0.21 19.20 -14.33
N ASP A 72 -1.41 18.89 -13.81
CA ASP A 72 -2.21 19.82 -13.02
C ASP A 72 -2.80 19.14 -11.80
N ILE A 73 -3.17 19.95 -10.80
CA ILE A 73 -3.75 19.50 -9.53
C ILE A 73 -5.27 19.56 -9.63
N GLU A 74 -5.93 18.52 -9.13
CA GLU A 74 -7.39 18.45 -9.03
C GLU A 74 -7.91 19.55 -8.07
N GLU A 75 -8.87 20.34 -8.54
CA GLU A 75 -9.40 21.53 -7.84
C GLU A 75 -9.87 21.22 -6.40
N ARG A 76 -10.44 20.04 -6.15
CA ARG A 76 -10.86 19.62 -4.80
C ARG A 76 -9.72 19.46 -3.81
N PHE A 77 -8.50 19.21 -4.29
CA PHE A 77 -7.32 19.09 -3.42
C PHE A 77 -6.54 20.40 -3.29
N GLY A 78 -6.81 21.39 -4.13
CA GLY A 78 -6.12 22.67 -4.13
C GLY A 78 -5.53 23.04 -5.48
N THR A 79 -4.43 23.75 -5.45
CA THR A 79 -3.77 24.31 -6.63
C THR A 79 -2.31 23.82 -6.72
N MET A 80 -1.69 24.05 -7.89
CA MET A 80 -0.25 23.81 -8.05
C MET A 80 0.59 24.67 -7.09
N GLU A 81 0.14 25.88 -6.74
CA GLU A 81 0.80 26.72 -5.75
C GLU A 81 0.73 26.11 -4.34
N ASP A 82 -0.42 25.52 -3.96
CA ASP A 82 -0.55 24.80 -2.69
C ASP A 82 0.38 23.60 -2.62
N PHE A 83 0.53 22.88 -3.73
CA PHE A 83 1.49 21.77 -3.84
C PHE A 83 2.94 22.24 -3.71
N ASP A 84 3.32 23.33 -4.38
CA ASP A 84 4.67 23.89 -4.29
C ASP A 84 4.99 24.33 -2.84
N LEU A 85 4.00 24.86 -2.12
CA LEU A 85 4.14 25.18 -0.70
C LEU A 85 4.26 23.93 0.17
N LEU A 86 3.47 22.91 -0.09
CA LEU A 86 3.59 21.62 0.61
C LEU A 86 4.98 21.02 0.45
N LEU A 87 5.49 20.95 -0.78
CA LEU A 87 6.80 20.41 -1.09
C LEU A 87 7.91 21.18 -0.36
N LYS A 88 7.86 22.50 -0.40
CA LYS A 88 8.80 23.36 0.29
C LYS A 88 8.77 23.16 1.81
N GLU A 89 7.59 23.19 2.43
CA GLU A 89 7.44 23.07 3.88
C GLU A 89 7.83 21.66 4.39
N ALA A 90 7.50 20.60 3.63
CA ALA A 90 7.95 19.26 3.92
C ALA A 90 9.48 19.15 3.90
N HIS A 91 10.13 19.69 2.87
CA HIS A 91 11.59 19.70 2.78
C HIS A 91 12.25 20.52 3.89
N GLU A 92 11.68 21.66 4.30
CA GLU A 92 12.17 22.46 5.45
C GLU A 92 12.12 21.66 6.77
N LEU A 93 11.18 20.73 6.91
CA LEU A 93 11.11 19.78 8.04
C LEU A 93 11.98 18.53 7.85
N GLY A 94 12.61 18.37 6.69
CA GLY A 94 13.40 17.18 6.34
C GLY A 94 12.52 15.96 6.01
N ILE A 95 11.28 16.18 5.61
CA ILE A 95 10.36 15.16 5.09
C ILE A 95 10.39 15.22 3.57
N LYS A 96 10.69 14.10 2.93
CA LYS A 96 10.69 13.97 1.48
C LYS A 96 9.28 13.66 0.97
N VAL A 97 9.02 13.93 -0.31
CA VAL A 97 7.69 13.77 -0.92
C VAL A 97 7.80 12.91 -2.16
N ILE A 98 7.09 11.79 -2.18
CA ILE A 98 6.89 10.98 -3.38
C ILE A 98 5.43 11.02 -3.80
N MET A 99 5.21 10.97 -5.11
CA MET A 99 3.87 10.98 -5.71
C MET A 99 3.50 9.61 -6.27
N ASP A 100 2.22 9.41 -6.48
CA ASP A 100 1.69 8.24 -7.18
C ASP A 100 1.81 8.45 -8.70
N LEU A 101 2.38 7.50 -9.43
CA LEU A 101 2.56 7.56 -10.88
C LEU A 101 1.67 6.52 -11.56
N VAL A 102 0.54 6.97 -12.11
CA VAL A 102 -0.48 6.13 -12.74
C VAL A 102 -0.23 6.10 -14.24
N ILE A 103 0.48 5.09 -14.74
CA ILE A 103 0.91 5.01 -16.14
C ILE A 103 0.55 3.69 -16.84
N ASN A 104 -0.23 2.81 -16.20
CA ASN A 104 -0.85 1.69 -16.89
C ASN A 104 -2.05 2.14 -17.75
N HIS A 105 -2.79 3.12 -17.31
CA HIS A 105 -4.02 3.64 -17.91
C HIS A 105 -4.13 5.15 -17.67
N SER A 106 -5.07 5.79 -18.35
CA SER A 106 -5.49 7.17 -18.04
C SER A 106 -7.01 7.21 -17.89
N SER A 107 -7.57 8.39 -17.59
CA SER A 107 -9.01 8.63 -17.73
C SER A 107 -9.44 8.59 -19.20
N ASP A 108 -10.67 8.16 -19.45
CA ASP A 108 -11.34 8.32 -20.75
C ASP A 108 -11.61 9.80 -21.10
N GLN A 109 -11.44 10.71 -20.12
CA GLN A 109 -11.50 12.16 -20.32
C GLN A 109 -10.11 12.81 -20.51
N HIS A 110 -9.03 12.02 -20.51
CA HIS A 110 -7.71 12.53 -20.87
C HIS A 110 -7.70 12.98 -22.32
N GLN A 111 -7.04 14.11 -22.61
CA GLN A 111 -6.97 14.66 -23.99
C GLN A 111 -6.48 13.62 -25.00
N TRP A 112 -5.52 12.77 -24.63
CA TRP A 112 -5.01 11.72 -25.52
C TRP A 112 -6.11 10.72 -25.91
N PHE A 113 -6.98 10.30 -24.96
CA PHE A 113 -8.07 9.38 -25.28
C PHE A 113 -9.16 10.06 -26.11
N GLU A 114 -9.52 11.31 -25.75
CA GLU A 114 -10.48 12.11 -26.48
C GLU A 114 -10.06 12.28 -27.96
N GLU A 115 -8.77 12.47 -28.24
CA GLU A 115 -8.25 12.52 -29.61
C GLU A 115 -8.15 11.13 -30.25
N SER A 116 -7.73 10.10 -29.50
CA SER A 116 -7.58 8.72 -29.95
C SER A 116 -8.88 8.13 -30.48
N LYS A 117 -10.00 8.38 -29.81
CA LYS A 117 -11.31 7.80 -30.14
C LYS A 117 -11.97 8.42 -31.37
N LYS A 118 -11.52 9.60 -31.87
CA LYS A 118 -12.17 10.33 -32.96
C LYS A 118 -12.11 9.58 -34.32
N SER A 119 -10.99 8.93 -34.59
CA SER A 119 -10.83 8.14 -35.83
C SER A 119 -9.70 7.11 -35.70
N LYS A 120 -9.70 6.10 -36.60
CA LYS A 120 -8.61 5.11 -36.69
C LYS A 120 -7.29 5.74 -37.18
N GLU A 121 -7.35 6.89 -37.84
CA GLU A 121 -6.21 7.64 -38.37
C GLU A 121 -5.73 8.75 -37.43
N SER A 122 -6.29 8.85 -36.22
CA SER A 122 -5.86 9.82 -35.20
C SER A 122 -4.36 9.65 -34.89
N PRO A 123 -3.59 10.74 -34.79
CA PRO A 123 -2.18 10.66 -34.37
C PRO A 123 -1.99 10.13 -32.95
N TYR A 124 -3.06 10.08 -32.15
CA TYR A 124 -3.09 9.52 -30.79
C TYR A 124 -3.69 8.11 -30.75
N ARG A 125 -4.03 7.51 -31.92
CA ARG A 125 -4.71 6.20 -31.95
C ARG A 125 -3.93 5.12 -31.25
N ASP A 126 -2.64 5.06 -31.47
CA ASP A 126 -1.72 4.08 -30.91
C ASP A 126 -1.27 4.36 -29.47
N TYR A 127 -1.76 5.45 -28.84
CA TYR A 127 -1.54 5.68 -27.41
C TYR A 127 -2.38 4.75 -26.53
N TYR A 128 -3.43 4.18 -27.08
CA TYR A 128 -4.32 3.22 -26.41
C TYR A 128 -4.45 1.94 -27.22
N ILE A 129 -4.88 0.88 -26.53
CA ILE A 129 -5.01 -0.45 -27.13
C ILE A 129 -6.40 -0.58 -27.76
N TRP A 130 -6.45 -0.55 -29.09
CA TRP A 130 -7.66 -0.70 -29.90
C TRP A 130 -7.58 -1.97 -30.73
N VAL A 131 -8.58 -2.85 -30.64
CA VAL A 131 -8.61 -4.14 -31.34
C VAL A 131 -9.95 -4.35 -32.05
N ASP A 132 -9.92 -4.93 -33.23
CA ASP A 132 -11.12 -5.34 -33.94
C ASP A 132 -11.77 -6.54 -33.22
N GLY A 133 -13.10 -6.57 -33.20
CA GLY A 133 -13.83 -7.71 -32.65
C GLY A 133 -13.65 -8.98 -33.48
N VAL A 134 -13.86 -10.12 -32.86
CA VAL A 134 -13.85 -11.45 -33.51
C VAL A 134 -15.27 -11.97 -33.63
N ASP A 135 -15.72 -12.25 -34.86
CA ASP A 135 -17.09 -12.74 -35.14
C ASP A 135 -18.21 -11.85 -34.53
N GLY A 136 -18.01 -10.54 -34.53
CA GLY A 136 -18.95 -9.56 -33.97
C GLY A 136 -19.03 -9.54 -32.43
N LYS A 137 -18.05 -10.11 -31.76
CA LYS A 137 -17.91 -10.16 -30.29
C LYS A 137 -16.57 -9.55 -29.88
N GLU A 138 -16.34 -9.50 -28.58
CA GLU A 138 -15.08 -9.10 -27.96
C GLU A 138 -13.88 -9.87 -28.53
N PRO A 139 -12.67 -9.27 -28.54
CA PRO A 139 -11.48 -9.91 -29.10
C PRO A 139 -11.14 -11.26 -28.44
N ASN A 140 -11.34 -11.36 -27.13
CA ASN A 140 -11.03 -12.54 -26.34
C ASN A 140 -11.87 -12.59 -25.04
N ASN A 141 -11.49 -13.46 -24.07
CA ASN A 141 -12.20 -13.66 -22.80
C ASN A 141 -11.56 -12.94 -21.61
N TRP A 142 -10.80 -11.88 -21.83
CA TRP A 142 -10.16 -11.16 -20.72
C TRP A 142 -11.21 -10.44 -19.87
N THR A 143 -11.00 -10.50 -18.57
CA THR A 143 -11.88 -9.89 -17.58
C THR A 143 -11.18 -8.76 -16.86
N SER A 144 -11.92 -7.67 -16.60
CA SER A 144 -11.44 -6.55 -15.78
C SER A 144 -11.20 -7.01 -14.34
N ILE A 145 -10.20 -6.42 -13.69
CA ILE A 145 -9.91 -6.60 -12.26
C ILE A 145 -11.14 -6.20 -11.41
N PHE A 146 -11.89 -5.19 -11.85
CA PHE A 146 -13.13 -4.78 -11.20
C PHE A 146 -14.37 -5.59 -11.65
N GLY A 147 -14.14 -6.67 -12.41
CA GLY A 147 -15.18 -7.58 -12.89
C GLY A 147 -15.85 -7.14 -14.19
N GLY A 148 -16.36 -8.13 -14.92
CA GLY A 148 -16.90 -7.95 -16.26
C GLY A 148 -15.82 -8.07 -17.34
N SER A 149 -16.17 -7.71 -18.58
CA SER A 149 -15.23 -7.70 -19.71
C SER A 149 -14.11 -6.67 -19.50
N ALA A 150 -12.91 -6.98 -19.97
CA ALA A 150 -11.82 -6.00 -20.10
C ALA A 150 -11.89 -5.19 -21.43
N TRP A 151 -12.93 -5.40 -22.22
CA TRP A 151 -13.13 -4.77 -23.52
C TRP A 151 -14.41 -3.96 -23.59
N GLU A 152 -14.33 -2.70 -24.03
CA GLU A 152 -15.49 -1.85 -24.27
C GLU A 152 -15.59 -1.52 -25.76
N TYR A 153 -16.79 -1.72 -26.35
CA TYR A 153 -17.04 -1.46 -27.77
C TYR A 153 -17.28 0.02 -28.04
N PHE A 154 -16.54 0.58 -28.96
CA PHE A 154 -16.68 1.96 -29.39
C PHE A 154 -17.35 2.03 -30.78
N HIS A 155 -18.59 2.49 -30.81
CA HIS A 155 -19.47 2.43 -31.98
C HIS A 155 -18.95 3.24 -33.19
N GLU A 156 -18.32 4.40 -32.93
CA GLU A 156 -17.92 5.34 -33.96
C GLU A 156 -16.77 4.80 -34.85
N THR A 157 -15.89 4.01 -34.28
CA THR A 157 -14.78 3.39 -35.02
C THR A 157 -14.98 1.88 -35.26
N GLY A 158 -15.95 1.28 -34.60
CA GLY A 158 -16.25 -0.16 -34.72
C GLY A 158 -15.18 -1.07 -34.12
N GLN A 159 -14.43 -0.58 -33.15
CA GLN A 159 -13.39 -1.33 -32.44
C GLN A 159 -13.65 -1.39 -30.94
N TYR A 160 -12.97 -2.29 -30.27
CA TYR A 160 -12.92 -2.38 -28.80
C TYR A 160 -11.65 -1.71 -28.30
N TYR A 161 -11.72 -1.04 -27.15
CA TYR A 161 -10.54 -0.66 -26.40
C TYR A 161 -10.38 -1.49 -25.13
N LEU A 162 -9.14 -1.68 -24.70
CA LEU A 162 -8.80 -2.43 -23.49
C LEU A 162 -8.91 -1.53 -22.26
N HIS A 163 -9.46 -2.10 -21.16
CA HIS A 163 -9.44 -1.51 -19.84
C HIS A 163 -9.32 -2.63 -18.79
N VAL A 164 -8.16 -2.82 -18.17
CA VAL A 164 -8.00 -3.85 -17.15
C VAL A 164 -8.62 -3.46 -15.79
N PHE A 165 -8.94 -2.17 -15.62
CA PHE A 165 -9.72 -1.62 -14.49
C PHE A 165 -11.12 -1.18 -14.93
N ALA A 166 -11.59 0.00 -14.53
CA ALA A 166 -12.89 0.50 -14.98
C ALA A 166 -12.86 0.83 -16.50
N LYS A 167 -14.02 0.79 -17.15
CA LYS A 167 -14.12 1.16 -18.56
C LYS A 167 -13.76 2.63 -18.83
N GLU A 168 -13.85 3.45 -17.79
CA GLU A 168 -13.43 4.85 -17.80
C GLU A 168 -11.91 5.01 -17.61
N GLN A 169 -11.18 3.89 -17.51
CA GLN A 169 -9.72 3.83 -17.36
C GLN A 169 -9.10 3.04 -18.53
N PRO A 170 -9.11 3.59 -19.77
CA PRO A 170 -8.53 2.91 -20.93
C PRO A 170 -7.03 2.70 -20.76
N ASP A 171 -6.56 1.49 -21.07
CA ASP A 171 -5.17 1.09 -20.94
C ASP A 171 -4.28 1.78 -21.97
N LEU A 172 -3.17 2.30 -21.50
CA LEU A 172 -2.12 2.90 -22.33
C LEU A 172 -1.34 1.82 -23.06
N ASN A 173 -1.00 2.10 -24.32
CA ASN A 173 -0.25 1.19 -25.18
C ASN A 173 1.27 1.42 -25.05
N TRP A 174 1.93 0.71 -24.17
CA TRP A 174 3.37 0.81 -23.94
C TRP A 174 4.25 0.39 -25.13
N GLU A 175 3.67 -0.20 -26.18
CA GLU A 175 4.38 -0.43 -27.46
C GLU A 175 4.50 0.85 -28.31
N SER A 176 3.82 1.93 -27.94
CA SER A 176 3.90 3.22 -28.64
C SER A 176 5.06 4.07 -28.13
N GLU A 177 6.10 4.22 -28.94
CA GLU A 177 7.27 5.05 -28.62
C GLU A 177 6.90 6.52 -28.38
N LYS A 178 5.90 7.03 -29.09
CA LYS A 178 5.41 8.40 -28.89
C LYS A 178 4.75 8.59 -27.55
N LEU A 179 3.96 7.61 -27.11
CA LEU A 179 3.36 7.63 -25.77
C LEU A 179 4.44 7.58 -24.69
N LYS A 180 5.44 6.69 -24.84
CA LYS A 180 6.55 6.60 -23.88
C LYS A 180 7.30 7.94 -23.77
N GLU A 181 7.54 8.63 -24.87
CA GLU A 181 8.19 9.94 -24.87
C GLU A 181 7.37 10.98 -24.06
N GLU A 182 6.04 11.02 -24.25
CA GLU A 182 5.15 11.91 -23.49
C GLU A 182 5.17 11.57 -21.98
N LEU A 183 5.06 10.29 -21.63
CA LEU A 183 5.13 9.83 -20.23
C LEU A 183 6.48 10.19 -19.59
N PHE A 184 7.59 9.97 -20.28
CA PHE A 184 8.93 10.26 -19.76
C PHE A 184 9.15 11.77 -19.60
N ASN A 185 8.62 12.60 -20.49
CA ASN A 185 8.66 14.06 -20.35
C ASN A 185 7.82 14.53 -19.15
N MET A 186 6.66 13.92 -18.92
CA MET A 186 5.82 14.21 -17.76
C MET A 186 6.52 13.80 -16.44
N ILE A 187 7.17 12.63 -16.42
CA ILE A 187 7.96 12.16 -15.26
C ILE A 187 9.08 13.15 -14.93
N ARG A 188 9.88 13.54 -15.93
CA ARG A 188 10.94 14.55 -15.74
C ARG A 188 10.41 15.88 -15.24
N TRP A 189 9.25 16.31 -15.74
CA TRP A 189 8.62 17.56 -15.31
C TRP A 189 8.32 17.58 -13.81
N TRP A 190 7.81 16.47 -13.25
CA TRP A 190 7.59 16.35 -11.81
C TRP A 190 8.89 16.27 -11.01
N LEU A 191 9.90 15.54 -11.52
CA LEU A 191 11.21 15.44 -10.87
C LEU A 191 11.95 16.80 -10.90
N ASP A 192 11.88 17.54 -11.99
CA ASP A 192 12.42 18.90 -12.10
C ASP A 192 11.70 19.89 -11.16
N LYS A 193 10.45 19.63 -10.82
CA LYS A 193 9.71 20.38 -9.80
C LYS A 193 10.24 20.13 -8.39
N GLY A 194 10.95 19.03 -8.17
CA GLY A 194 11.68 18.73 -6.94
C GLY A 194 11.04 17.69 -6.04
N ILE A 195 10.12 16.87 -6.53
CA ILE A 195 9.66 15.70 -5.77
C ILE A 195 10.79 14.69 -5.63
N ASP A 196 10.73 13.83 -4.60
CA ASP A 196 11.81 12.93 -4.23
C ASP A 196 11.61 11.50 -4.76
N GLY A 197 10.63 11.28 -5.62
CA GLY A 197 10.40 9.98 -6.24
C GLY A 197 8.94 9.66 -6.52
N PHE A 198 8.72 8.39 -6.87
CA PHE A 198 7.40 7.89 -7.23
C PHE A 198 7.07 6.52 -6.62
N ARG A 199 5.80 6.34 -6.28
CA ARG A 199 5.17 5.03 -6.23
C ARG A 199 4.50 4.78 -7.59
N LEU A 200 4.83 3.67 -8.24
CA LEU A 200 4.32 3.34 -9.57
C LEU A 200 3.11 2.42 -9.44
N ASP A 201 1.95 2.96 -9.82
CA ASP A 201 0.67 2.26 -9.78
C ASP A 201 0.61 1.15 -10.82
N ALA A 202 0.11 -0.02 -10.42
CA ALA A 202 -0.15 -1.16 -11.31
C ALA A 202 0.97 -1.44 -12.33
N ILE A 203 2.23 -1.22 -11.95
CA ILE A 203 3.35 -1.25 -12.90
C ILE A 203 3.61 -2.65 -13.49
N SER A 204 3.16 -3.70 -12.84
CA SER A 204 3.21 -5.07 -13.36
C SER A 204 2.19 -5.34 -14.48
N HIS A 205 1.30 -4.38 -14.77
CA HIS A 205 0.26 -4.50 -15.79
C HIS A 205 0.58 -3.78 -17.10
N VAL A 206 1.67 -3.03 -17.21
CA VAL A 206 1.97 -2.21 -18.41
C VAL A 206 2.19 -3.03 -19.69
N LYS A 207 2.68 -4.27 -19.57
CA LYS A 207 2.79 -5.21 -20.69
C LYS A 207 1.56 -6.08 -20.80
N LYS A 208 1.05 -6.27 -22.04
CA LYS A 208 -0.05 -7.17 -22.36
C LYS A 208 0.47 -8.32 -23.22
N ASP A 209 -0.17 -9.47 -23.09
CA ASP A 209 0.05 -10.60 -24.01
C ASP A 209 -0.59 -10.32 -25.38
N GLU A 210 -0.33 -11.17 -26.35
CA GLU A 210 -0.98 -11.12 -27.65
C GLU A 210 -2.51 -11.20 -27.49
N TYR A 211 -3.27 -10.31 -28.14
CA TYR A 211 -4.73 -10.23 -27.98
C TYR A 211 -5.49 -11.47 -28.51
N SER A 212 -4.79 -12.40 -29.17
CA SER A 212 -5.30 -13.73 -29.56
C SER A 212 -5.24 -14.75 -28.43
N VAL A 213 -4.47 -14.49 -27.37
CA VAL A 213 -4.31 -15.38 -26.20
C VAL A 213 -5.54 -15.28 -25.31
N LYS A 214 -6.04 -16.43 -24.88
CA LYS A 214 -7.15 -16.51 -23.92
C LYS A 214 -6.61 -16.60 -22.51
N ALA A 215 -7.25 -15.91 -21.58
CA ALA A 215 -7.00 -16.11 -20.16
C ALA A 215 -7.29 -17.56 -19.74
N THR A 216 -6.44 -18.08 -18.86
CA THR A 216 -6.49 -19.44 -18.32
C THR A 216 -7.18 -19.45 -16.94
N GLU A 217 -6.72 -20.32 -16.03
CA GLU A 217 -7.24 -20.39 -14.64
C GLU A 217 -6.98 -19.08 -13.86
N ASN A 218 -5.83 -18.43 -14.09
CA ASN A 218 -5.61 -17.06 -13.62
C ASN A 218 -6.16 -16.10 -14.68
N PRO A 219 -7.30 -15.41 -14.42
CA PRO A 219 -7.92 -14.52 -15.38
C PRO A 219 -7.09 -13.29 -15.72
N PHE A 220 -6.08 -12.95 -14.90
CA PHE A 220 -5.22 -11.77 -15.05
C PHE A 220 -3.89 -12.07 -15.71
N SER A 221 -3.54 -13.35 -15.91
CA SER A 221 -2.27 -13.76 -16.53
C SER A 221 -1.94 -13.07 -17.86
N PRO A 222 -2.90 -12.66 -18.72
CA PRO A 222 -2.57 -12.00 -19.98
C PRO A 222 -2.09 -10.55 -19.84
N PHE A 223 -2.18 -9.96 -18.67
CA PHE A 223 -1.80 -8.57 -18.42
C PHE A 223 -1.18 -8.35 -17.03
N GLN A 224 -0.69 -9.40 -16.38
CA GLN A 224 -0.06 -9.32 -15.08
C GLN A 224 1.33 -9.97 -15.13
N ASN A 225 2.39 -9.17 -14.96
CA ASN A 225 3.79 -9.60 -15.01
C ASN A 225 4.10 -10.43 -16.28
N VAL A 226 3.64 -9.94 -17.45
CA VAL A 226 3.79 -10.62 -18.73
C VAL A 226 5.23 -10.58 -19.21
N SER A 227 5.74 -11.68 -19.74
CA SER A 227 7.08 -11.78 -20.35
C SER A 227 7.30 -10.68 -21.41
N GLY A 228 8.46 -10.02 -21.38
CA GLY A 228 8.75 -8.84 -22.20
C GLY A 228 8.49 -7.51 -21.49
N ILE A 229 7.91 -7.53 -20.27
CA ILE A 229 7.70 -6.31 -19.46
C ILE A 229 9.03 -5.62 -19.12
N GLU A 230 10.10 -6.40 -19.00
CA GLU A 230 11.45 -5.92 -18.68
C GLU A 230 11.97 -4.85 -19.63
N GLU A 231 11.52 -4.82 -20.90
CA GLU A 231 11.89 -3.77 -21.86
C GLU A 231 11.34 -2.42 -21.42
N HIS A 232 10.05 -2.36 -21.07
CA HIS A 232 9.39 -1.13 -20.62
C HIS A 232 9.91 -0.66 -19.25
N LEU A 233 10.17 -1.61 -18.34
CA LEU A 233 10.72 -1.28 -17.02
C LEU A 233 12.16 -0.77 -17.12
N THR A 234 12.95 -1.27 -18.06
CA THR A 234 14.30 -0.78 -18.34
C THR A 234 14.27 0.65 -18.90
N ASP A 235 13.34 0.96 -19.79
CA ASP A 235 13.17 2.32 -20.31
C ASP A 235 12.83 3.31 -19.18
N LEU A 236 11.91 2.95 -18.28
CA LEU A 236 11.60 3.74 -17.08
C LEU A 236 12.80 3.92 -16.16
N LYS A 237 13.53 2.84 -15.88
CA LYS A 237 14.75 2.88 -15.07
C LYS A 237 15.74 3.91 -15.60
N HIS A 238 15.97 3.95 -16.90
CA HIS A 238 16.89 4.94 -17.50
C HIS A 238 16.45 6.38 -17.24
N VAL A 239 15.15 6.67 -17.22
CA VAL A 239 14.64 8.00 -16.87
C VAL A 239 14.87 8.30 -15.39
N PHE A 240 14.61 7.34 -14.50
CA PHE A 240 14.81 7.53 -13.06
C PHE A 240 16.27 7.68 -12.66
N GLU A 241 17.19 7.01 -13.36
CA GLU A 241 18.65 7.12 -13.14
C GLU A 241 19.22 8.53 -13.47
N GLU A 242 18.48 9.39 -14.15
CA GLU A 242 18.84 10.79 -14.36
C GLU A 242 18.77 11.63 -13.06
N TYR A 243 18.13 11.10 -11.99
CA TYR A 243 17.82 11.80 -10.74
C TYR A 243 18.22 10.99 -9.50
N ASP A 244 18.49 11.68 -8.38
CA ASP A 244 18.70 11.01 -7.06
C ASP A 244 17.36 10.93 -6.30
N ILE A 245 16.56 9.94 -6.65
CA ILE A 245 15.19 9.73 -6.17
C ILE A 245 15.00 8.33 -5.59
N MET A 246 13.80 8.08 -5.07
CA MET A 246 13.34 6.76 -4.66
C MET A 246 12.17 6.31 -5.53
N THR A 247 12.18 5.03 -5.90
CA THR A 247 11.10 4.40 -6.65
C THR A 247 10.56 3.17 -5.92
N VAL A 248 9.24 3.06 -5.85
CA VAL A 248 8.57 1.85 -5.36
C VAL A 248 7.45 1.42 -6.31
N GLY A 249 7.56 0.22 -6.87
CA GLY A 249 6.57 -0.33 -7.81
C GLY A 249 5.49 -1.12 -7.10
N GLU A 250 4.24 -0.96 -7.51
CA GLU A 250 3.17 -1.89 -7.16
C GLU A 250 3.22 -3.10 -8.10
N ALA A 251 3.67 -4.25 -7.60
CA ALA A 251 4.08 -5.39 -8.41
C ALA A 251 3.21 -6.63 -8.17
N SER A 252 1.92 -6.51 -8.44
CA SER A 252 0.98 -7.64 -8.37
C SER A 252 1.41 -8.76 -9.33
N GLY A 253 1.41 -10.00 -8.85
CA GLY A 253 1.79 -11.19 -9.62
C GLY A 253 3.30 -11.42 -9.76
N VAL A 254 4.14 -10.61 -9.14
CA VAL A 254 5.57 -10.87 -9.01
C VAL A 254 5.81 -11.75 -7.80
N THR A 255 6.59 -12.80 -7.96
CA THR A 255 6.92 -13.77 -6.91
C THR A 255 8.21 -13.41 -6.19
N ALA A 256 8.40 -13.94 -4.98
CA ALA A 256 9.65 -13.76 -4.23
C ALA A 256 10.89 -14.28 -5.01
N GLU A 257 10.74 -15.29 -5.88
CA GLU A 257 11.82 -15.80 -6.73
C GLU A 257 12.21 -14.79 -7.83
N GLU A 258 11.25 -14.03 -8.34
CA GLU A 258 11.46 -12.98 -9.34
C GLU A 258 11.93 -11.66 -8.71
N GLY A 259 11.71 -11.47 -7.40
CA GLY A 259 12.06 -10.26 -6.66
C GLY A 259 13.46 -9.70 -6.95
N PRO A 260 14.54 -10.54 -7.01
CA PRO A 260 15.88 -10.08 -7.37
C PRO A 260 16.00 -9.39 -8.74
N GLN A 261 15.15 -9.71 -9.71
CA GLN A 261 15.12 -9.03 -11.01
C GLN A 261 14.47 -7.65 -10.91
N TRP A 262 13.51 -7.50 -10.01
CA TRP A 262 12.77 -6.24 -9.84
C TRP A 262 13.52 -5.22 -9.00
N VAL A 263 14.18 -5.67 -7.91
CA VAL A 263 14.75 -4.77 -6.89
C VAL A 263 16.19 -5.10 -6.48
N GLY A 264 16.87 -5.99 -7.22
CA GLY A 264 18.28 -6.30 -7.02
C GLY A 264 19.18 -5.15 -7.50
N LYS A 265 20.49 -5.37 -7.48
CA LYS A 265 21.50 -4.39 -7.88
C LYS A 265 21.26 -3.79 -9.28
N ASP A 266 20.80 -4.63 -10.22
CA ASP A 266 20.48 -4.25 -11.59
C ASP A 266 18.94 -4.19 -11.83
N GLY A 267 18.16 -4.21 -10.73
CA GLY A 267 16.69 -4.18 -10.75
C GLY A 267 16.12 -2.88 -11.32
N TYR A 268 14.84 -2.88 -11.57
CA TYR A 268 14.13 -1.76 -12.22
C TYR A 268 13.79 -0.65 -11.22
N PHE A 269 13.52 -1.03 -9.97
CA PHE A 269 13.09 -0.13 -8.89
C PHE A 269 13.94 -0.33 -7.63
N ASP A 270 13.93 0.65 -6.73
CA ASP A 270 14.57 0.54 -5.44
C ASP A 270 13.89 -0.49 -4.54
N MET A 271 12.56 -0.61 -4.63
CA MET A 271 11.74 -1.60 -3.93
C MET A 271 10.40 -1.82 -4.65
N ILE A 272 9.67 -2.87 -4.27
CA ILE A 272 8.30 -3.12 -4.74
C ILE A 272 7.38 -3.46 -3.56
N PHE A 273 6.10 -3.11 -3.69
CA PHE A 273 5.02 -3.67 -2.90
C PHE A 273 4.64 -5.02 -3.50
N GLU A 274 4.84 -6.08 -2.74
CA GLU A 274 4.44 -7.44 -3.07
C GLU A 274 3.03 -7.73 -2.52
N PHE A 275 2.38 -8.77 -3.01
CA PHE A 275 0.99 -9.07 -2.68
C PHE A 275 0.80 -10.42 -1.99
N ASP A 276 1.85 -11.21 -1.76
CA ASP A 276 1.75 -12.56 -1.23
C ASP A 276 1.15 -12.61 0.18
N HIS A 277 1.43 -11.60 1.02
CA HIS A 277 0.92 -11.56 2.40
C HIS A 277 -0.42 -10.84 2.55
N ILE A 278 -0.72 -9.85 1.66
CA ILE A 278 -1.76 -8.86 1.93
C ILE A 278 -3.20 -9.41 1.86
N HIS A 279 -3.43 -10.49 1.12
CA HIS A 279 -4.74 -11.10 0.95
C HIS A 279 -4.91 -12.44 1.70
N ILE A 280 -3.97 -12.82 2.55
CA ILE A 280 -4.04 -14.10 3.28
C ILE A 280 -5.29 -14.21 4.13
N TRP A 281 -5.71 -13.12 4.77
CA TRP A 281 -6.94 -13.07 5.59
C TRP A 281 -8.22 -13.37 4.80
N GLN A 282 -8.25 -13.12 3.49
CA GLN A 282 -9.42 -13.40 2.64
C GLN A 282 -9.60 -14.90 2.35
N GLN A 283 -8.55 -15.69 2.51
CA GLN A 283 -8.54 -17.12 2.20
C GLN A 283 -8.98 -17.97 3.37
N GLU A 284 -9.13 -17.37 4.56
CA GLU A 284 -9.43 -18.10 5.77
C GLU A 284 -10.93 -18.36 5.92
N LYS A 285 -11.23 -19.61 6.24
CA LYS A 285 -12.57 -20.02 6.69
C LYS A 285 -12.64 -19.78 8.19
N GLU A 286 -13.72 -19.15 8.66
CA GLU A 286 -14.04 -18.97 10.07
C GLU A 286 -13.28 -17.83 10.80
N GLY A 287 -12.70 -16.86 10.08
CA GLY A 287 -12.17 -15.63 10.69
C GLY A 287 -10.91 -15.78 11.53
N GLN A 288 -10.16 -16.89 11.37
CA GLN A 288 -8.86 -17.06 12.03
C GLN A 288 -7.72 -16.89 11.03
N LEU A 289 -6.77 -16.01 11.36
CA LEU A 289 -5.55 -15.80 10.59
C LEU A 289 -4.70 -17.08 10.54
N ASP A 290 -4.33 -17.54 9.33
CA ASP A 290 -3.28 -18.55 9.16
C ASP A 290 -1.90 -17.90 9.33
N VAL A 291 -1.40 -17.95 10.57
CA VAL A 291 -0.09 -17.39 10.93
C VAL A 291 1.06 -18.05 10.16
N LEU A 292 0.94 -19.35 9.83
CA LEU A 292 1.98 -20.05 9.05
C LEU A 292 2.07 -19.49 7.63
N LYS A 293 0.93 -19.33 6.96
CA LYS A 293 0.93 -18.73 5.61
C LYS A 293 1.49 -17.31 5.62
N LEU A 294 1.06 -16.48 6.59
CA LEU A 294 1.52 -15.10 6.68
C LEU A 294 3.04 -15.01 6.87
N LYS A 295 3.59 -15.73 7.84
CA LYS A 295 5.03 -15.67 8.09
C LYS A 295 5.85 -16.31 6.98
N HIS A 296 5.35 -17.38 6.33
CA HIS A 296 6.02 -17.99 5.18
C HIS A 296 6.08 -17.04 3.98
N ALA A 297 5.00 -16.29 3.71
CA ALA A 297 5.00 -15.24 2.67
C ALA A 297 6.05 -14.17 2.98
N LEU A 298 6.03 -13.60 4.18
CA LEU A 298 7.01 -12.58 4.60
C LEU A 298 8.44 -13.12 4.57
N SER A 299 8.67 -14.33 5.08
CA SER A 299 10.01 -14.96 5.12
C SER A 299 10.56 -15.28 3.75
N ALA A 300 9.71 -15.65 2.78
CA ALA A 300 10.13 -15.90 1.40
C ALA A 300 10.76 -14.65 0.79
N TRP A 301 10.12 -13.49 0.94
CA TRP A 301 10.64 -12.20 0.46
C TRP A 301 11.89 -11.76 1.22
N GLN A 302 11.92 -11.92 2.54
CA GLN A 302 13.11 -11.63 3.34
C GLN A 302 14.31 -12.47 2.90
N THR A 303 14.10 -13.77 2.68
CA THR A 303 15.17 -14.70 2.28
C THR A 303 15.65 -14.45 0.86
N SER A 304 14.72 -14.21 -0.07
CA SER A 304 15.04 -13.99 -1.48
C SER A 304 15.85 -12.70 -1.70
N LEU A 305 15.58 -11.66 -0.90
CA LEU A 305 16.21 -10.35 -1.08
C LEU A 305 17.37 -10.09 -0.11
N ASP A 306 17.67 -10.99 0.84
CA ASP A 306 18.78 -10.79 1.79
C ASP A 306 20.12 -10.63 1.08
N GLY A 307 20.75 -9.47 1.26
CA GLY A 307 22.01 -9.11 0.61
C GLY A 307 21.91 -8.82 -0.90
N ILE A 308 20.73 -8.90 -1.51
CA ILE A 308 20.49 -8.75 -2.96
C ILE A 308 19.69 -7.48 -3.25
N GLY A 309 18.54 -7.31 -2.61
CA GLY A 309 17.58 -6.25 -2.88
C GLY A 309 17.04 -5.60 -1.61
N TRP A 310 15.88 -4.93 -1.74
CA TRP A 310 15.29 -4.21 -0.63
C TRP A 310 13.75 -4.32 -0.68
N ASN A 311 13.11 -4.59 0.48
CA ASN A 311 11.67 -4.73 0.59
C ASN A 311 10.98 -3.39 0.86
N ALA A 312 9.76 -3.19 0.33
CA ALA A 312 8.79 -2.25 0.87
C ALA A 312 7.91 -2.99 1.87
N LEU A 313 7.96 -2.59 3.14
CA LEU A 313 7.27 -3.28 4.23
C LEU A 313 5.96 -2.56 4.54
N TYR A 314 4.83 -3.25 4.44
CA TYR A 314 3.50 -2.68 4.73
C TYR A 314 2.53 -3.76 5.20
N MET A 315 1.45 -3.37 5.88
CA MET A 315 0.37 -4.26 6.32
C MET A 315 -1.00 -3.77 5.91
N GLU A 316 -1.13 -2.51 5.54
CA GLU A 316 -2.35 -1.93 4.99
C GLU A 316 -2.03 -0.76 4.06
N ASN A 317 -2.96 -0.43 3.18
CA ASN A 317 -2.95 0.71 2.29
C ASN A 317 -4.39 1.16 2.01
N HIS A 318 -4.58 2.05 1.05
CA HIS A 318 -5.88 2.58 0.65
C HIS A 318 -6.79 1.59 -0.11
N ASP A 319 -6.31 0.40 -0.46
CA ASP A 319 -7.04 -0.61 -1.25
C ASP A 319 -7.40 -1.88 -0.48
N VAL A 320 -7.02 -1.95 0.80
CA VAL A 320 -7.33 -3.09 1.67
C VAL A 320 -7.95 -2.62 2.98
N PRO A 321 -8.71 -3.48 3.68
CA PRO A 321 -9.24 -3.17 5.00
C PRO A 321 -8.13 -2.92 6.04
N ARG A 322 -8.50 -2.36 7.19
CA ARG A 322 -7.58 -2.04 8.29
C ARG A 322 -6.89 -3.29 8.84
N ALA A 323 -5.56 -3.25 8.95
CA ALA A 323 -4.74 -4.40 9.36
C ALA A 323 -5.17 -4.98 10.72
N VAL A 324 -5.48 -4.15 11.72
CA VAL A 324 -5.91 -4.63 13.03
C VAL A 324 -7.24 -5.37 12.98
N SER A 325 -8.11 -5.07 12.00
CA SER A 325 -9.40 -5.73 11.83
C SER A 325 -9.30 -7.07 11.10
N VAL A 326 -8.28 -7.25 10.25
CA VAL A 326 -8.15 -8.46 9.40
C VAL A 326 -7.02 -9.39 9.84
N PHE A 327 -5.97 -8.87 10.47
CA PHE A 327 -4.85 -9.66 10.98
C PHE A 327 -4.80 -9.72 12.51
N GLY A 328 -5.59 -8.89 13.21
CA GLY A 328 -5.58 -8.74 14.65
C GLY A 328 -6.94 -9.03 15.30
N ASP A 329 -7.21 -8.29 16.36
CA ASP A 329 -8.42 -8.42 17.17
C ASP A 329 -8.90 -7.04 17.62
N THR A 330 -10.14 -6.70 17.25
CA THR A 330 -10.72 -5.38 17.55
C THR A 330 -11.50 -5.34 18.87
N ARG A 331 -11.60 -6.47 19.59
CA ARG A 331 -12.21 -6.50 20.91
C ARG A 331 -11.44 -5.59 21.88
N PRO A 332 -12.10 -4.82 22.75
CA PRO A 332 -11.46 -3.81 23.60
C PRO A 332 -10.25 -4.33 24.39
N ASP A 333 -10.31 -5.57 24.89
CA ASP A 333 -9.24 -6.18 25.68
C ASP A 333 -7.99 -6.54 24.86
N PHE A 334 -8.12 -6.69 23.55
CA PHE A 334 -7.04 -7.14 22.66
C PHE A 334 -6.64 -6.11 21.61
N TRP A 335 -7.49 -5.14 21.28
CA TRP A 335 -7.28 -4.19 20.19
C TRP A 335 -5.89 -3.55 20.19
N ALA A 336 -5.52 -2.90 21.31
CA ALA A 336 -4.23 -2.20 21.38
C ALA A 336 -3.04 -3.17 21.35
N MET A 337 -3.19 -4.36 21.98
CA MET A 337 -2.14 -5.38 21.99
C MET A 337 -1.92 -5.96 20.61
N SER A 338 -2.99 -6.31 19.89
CA SER A 338 -2.90 -6.88 18.54
C SER A 338 -2.40 -5.86 17.51
N ALA A 339 -2.85 -4.60 17.60
CA ALA A 339 -2.33 -3.52 16.74
C ALA A 339 -0.81 -3.35 16.90
N LYS A 340 -0.29 -3.37 18.13
CA LYS A 340 1.15 -3.28 18.41
C LYS A 340 1.90 -4.55 17.98
N ALA A 341 1.29 -5.73 18.14
CA ALA A 341 1.89 -6.99 17.70
C ALA A 341 2.06 -7.04 16.18
N ILE A 342 1.01 -6.68 15.43
CA ILE A 342 1.07 -6.56 13.97
C ILE A 342 2.14 -5.55 13.55
N ALA A 343 2.18 -4.39 14.21
CA ALA A 343 3.19 -3.37 13.95
C ALA A 343 4.61 -3.93 14.13
N MET A 344 4.92 -4.56 15.28
CA MET A 344 6.25 -5.10 15.55
C MET A 344 6.61 -6.24 14.61
N MET A 345 5.65 -7.04 14.19
CA MET A 345 5.84 -8.18 13.31
C MET A 345 6.57 -7.81 12.01
N TYR A 346 6.12 -6.75 11.33
CA TYR A 346 6.67 -6.38 10.02
C TYR A 346 7.72 -5.27 10.07
N PHE A 347 7.62 -4.35 11.04
CA PHE A 347 8.38 -3.10 11.06
C PHE A 347 9.90 -3.29 11.18
N PHE A 348 10.34 -4.38 11.79
CA PHE A 348 11.76 -4.70 11.99
C PHE A 348 12.31 -5.71 10.99
N LEU A 349 11.54 -6.14 10.00
CA LEU A 349 12.03 -6.89 8.85
C LEU A 349 13.00 -6.03 8.02
N GLN A 350 13.80 -6.65 7.14
CA GLN A 350 14.70 -5.92 6.26
C GLN A 350 13.88 -5.24 5.15
N GLY A 351 13.93 -3.91 5.13
CA GLY A 351 13.17 -3.11 4.18
C GLY A 351 12.86 -1.71 4.70
N THR A 352 12.13 -0.94 3.90
CA THR A 352 11.60 0.37 4.28
C THR A 352 10.17 0.22 4.77
N PRO A 353 9.85 0.53 6.04
CA PRO A 353 8.48 0.47 6.53
C PRO A 353 7.64 1.62 5.96
N PHE A 354 6.43 1.26 5.51
CA PHE A 354 5.36 2.19 5.16
C PHE A 354 4.24 2.08 6.19
N ILE A 355 3.81 3.22 6.71
CA ILE A 355 2.66 3.35 7.60
C ILE A 355 1.55 4.01 6.80
N TYR A 356 0.38 3.39 6.75
CA TYR A 356 -0.80 4.02 6.16
C TYR A 356 -1.50 4.91 7.20
N GLN A 357 -2.02 6.07 6.77
CA GLN A 357 -2.72 7.01 7.68
C GLN A 357 -3.75 6.30 8.57
N GLY A 358 -3.63 6.48 9.88
CA GLY A 358 -4.48 5.88 10.90
C GLY A 358 -4.02 4.52 11.40
N GLN A 359 -3.08 3.85 10.73
CA GLN A 359 -2.47 2.62 11.21
C GLN A 359 -1.75 2.84 12.54
N GLU A 360 -1.06 3.97 12.67
CA GLU A 360 -0.29 4.35 13.86
C GLU A 360 -1.14 4.60 15.12
N ILE A 361 -2.45 4.75 14.96
CA ILE A 361 -3.41 4.86 16.07
C ILE A 361 -4.34 3.65 16.18
N GLY A 362 -4.14 2.62 15.34
CA GLY A 362 -4.94 1.40 15.33
C GLY A 362 -6.37 1.59 14.86
N MET A 363 -6.62 2.42 13.83
CA MET A 363 -7.94 2.56 13.22
C MET A 363 -8.47 1.21 12.74
N THR A 364 -9.77 0.99 12.90
CA THR A 364 -10.46 -0.27 12.58
C THR A 364 -11.38 -0.13 11.38
N ASN A 365 -11.85 -1.24 10.84
CA ASN A 365 -12.89 -1.27 9.82
C ASN A 365 -14.14 -0.51 10.27
N MET A 366 -14.85 0.05 9.31
CA MET A 366 -16.09 0.79 9.52
C MET A 366 -17.29 -0.16 9.59
N PRO A 367 -18.15 -0.08 10.63
CA PRO A 367 -19.39 -0.87 10.70
C PRO A 367 -20.49 -0.26 9.82
N PHE A 368 -20.34 -0.29 8.50
CA PHE A 368 -21.33 0.23 7.55
C PHE A 368 -22.72 -0.34 7.82
N GLU A 369 -23.74 0.51 7.91
CA GLU A 369 -25.12 0.10 8.16
C GLU A 369 -25.90 -0.21 6.86
N SER A 370 -25.44 0.34 5.74
CA SER A 370 -26.04 0.09 4.41
C SER A 370 -25.00 0.25 3.30
N ILE A 371 -25.27 -0.33 2.14
CA ILE A 371 -24.45 -0.17 0.94
C ILE A 371 -24.40 1.28 0.44
N ASP A 372 -25.38 2.11 0.79
CA ASP A 372 -25.42 3.52 0.40
C ASP A 372 -24.33 4.36 1.10
N GLN A 373 -23.76 3.86 2.20
CA GLN A 373 -22.64 4.48 2.91
C GLN A 373 -21.27 4.12 2.31
N VAL A 374 -21.24 3.19 1.37
CA VAL A 374 -20.02 2.72 0.68
C VAL A 374 -19.87 3.47 -0.64
N ASP A 375 -18.68 3.97 -0.93
CA ASP A 375 -18.38 4.65 -2.19
C ASP A 375 -17.70 3.76 -3.22
N ALA A 376 -16.83 2.85 -2.80
CA ALA A 376 -16.02 1.98 -3.65
C ALA A 376 -16.84 1.22 -4.72
N VAL A 377 -16.49 1.46 -5.98
CA VAL A 377 -17.19 0.92 -7.17
C VAL A 377 -17.18 -0.61 -7.21
N ASP A 378 -16.03 -1.22 -6.92
CA ASP A 378 -15.85 -2.67 -6.85
C ASP A 378 -16.75 -3.29 -5.77
N SER A 379 -16.85 -2.68 -4.58
CA SER A 379 -17.70 -3.12 -3.48
C SER A 379 -19.18 -3.03 -3.82
N LYS A 380 -19.62 -1.95 -4.48
CA LYS A 380 -21.01 -1.81 -4.99
C LYS A 380 -21.33 -2.86 -6.05
N ARG A 381 -20.36 -3.21 -6.92
CA ARG A 381 -20.51 -4.29 -7.92
C ARG A 381 -20.57 -5.67 -7.24
N LEU A 382 -19.66 -5.92 -6.29
CA LEU A 382 -19.66 -7.15 -5.48
C LEU A 382 -21.01 -7.35 -4.76
N TYR A 383 -21.52 -6.33 -4.08
CA TYR A 383 -22.82 -6.38 -3.40
C TYR A 383 -23.96 -6.79 -4.33
N LYS A 384 -24.05 -6.17 -5.52
CA LYS A 384 -25.04 -6.52 -6.53
C LYS A 384 -24.92 -7.97 -7.02
N ARG A 385 -23.68 -8.44 -7.22
CA ARG A 385 -23.41 -9.83 -7.60
C ARG A 385 -23.87 -10.80 -6.52
N LEU A 386 -23.53 -10.57 -5.25
CA LEU A 386 -23.92 -11.41 -4.13
C LEU A 386 -25.44 -11.54 -3.99
N LEU A 387 -26.18 -10.44 -4.19
CA LEU A 387 -27.66 -10.48 -4.24
C LEU A 387 -28.18 -11.31 -5.42
N ALA A 388 -27.57 -11.20 -6.59
CA ALA A 388 -27.94 -11.99 -7.77
C ALA A 388 -27.63 -13.49 -7.58
N GLU A 389 -26.64 -13.84 -6.80
CA GLU A 389 -26.27 -15.20 -6.38
C GLU A 389 -27.19 -15.75 -5.27
N GLY A 390 -28.13 -14.93 -4.77
CA GLY A 390 -29.16 -15.36 -3.82
C GLY A 390 -28.86 -15.08 -2.34
N LYS A 391 -27.79 -14.33 -2.02
CA LYS A 391 -27.55 -13.89 -0.64
C LYS A 391 -28.59 -12.85 -0.20
N THR A 392 -28.88 -12.82 1.07
CA THR A 392 -29.69 -11.75 1.67
C THR A 392 -28.92 -10.44 1.68
N ARG A 393 -29.62 -9.32 1.88
CA ARG A 393 -28.99 -8.00 1.99
C ARG A 393 -27.99 -7.90 3.14
N GLU A 394 -28.30 -8.52 4.27
CA GLU A 394 -27.42 -8.53 5.44
C GLU A 394 -26.18 -9.39 5.21
N GLU A 395 -26.33 -10.62 4.71
CA GLU A 395 -25.17 -11.47 4.35
C GLU A 395 -24.25 -10.80 3.32
N ALA A 396 -24.81 -10.10 2.34
CA ALA A 396 -24.02 -9.37 1.36
C ALA A 396 -23.32 -8.15 2.00
N LEU A 397 -24.00 -7.44 2.90
CA LEU A 397 -23.42 -6.29 3.61
C LEU A 397 -22.34 -6.72 4.59
N ASP A 398 -22.48 -7.86 5.27
CA ASP A 398 -21.42 -8.40 6.14
C ASP A 398 -20.12 -8.66 5.37
N ILE A 399 -20.23 -9.26 4.18
CA ILE A 399 -19.06 -9.44 3.30
C ILE A 399 -18.44 -8.10 2.91
N ILE A 400 -19.27 -7.09 2.60
CA ILE A 400 -18.77 -5.75 2.26
C ILE A 400 -18.07 -5.10 3.45
N ARG A 401 -18.64 -5.18 4.66
CA ARG A 401 -18.00 -4.66 5.90
C ARG A 401 -16.59 -5.20 6.12
N GLU A 402 -16.39 -6.47 5.79
CA GLU A 402 -15.08 -7.12 5.94
C GLU A 402 -14.11 -6.77 4.82
N THR A 403 -14.59 -6.61 3.58
CA THR A 403 -13.74 -6.63 2.38
C THR A 403 -13.60 -5.29 1.67
N THR A 404 -14.48 -4.31 1.94
CA THR A 404 -14.44 -3.03 1.22
C THR A 404 -13.19 -2.23 1.54
N ARG A 405 -12.55 -1.69 0.49
CA ARG A 405 -11.42 -0.76 0.63
C ARG A 405 -11.81 0.58 1.27
N ASP A 406 -13.11 0.92 1.34
CA ASP A 406 -13.57 2.10 2.06
C ASP A 406 -13.31 2.03 3.57
N ASN A 407 -13.06 0.85 4.13
CA ASN A 407 -12.61 0.70 5.51
C ASN A 407 -11.35 1.53 5.81
N SER A 408 -10.41 1.57 4.89
CA SER A 408 -9.18 2.37 5.01
C SER A 408 -9.35 3.81 4.50
N ARG A 409 -10.44 4.12 3.80
CA ARG A 409 -10.73 5.46 3.24
C ARG A 409 -11.60 6.33 4.13
N THR A 410 -12.06 5.82 5.29
CA THR A 410 -12.75 6.65 6.29
C THR A 410 -11.85 7.80 6.77
N PRO A 411 -12.43 8.96 7.13
CA PRO A 411 -11.66 10.10 7.61
C PRO A 411 -10.73 9.76 8.77
N MET A 412 -9.51 10.32 8.73
CA MET A 412 -8.52 10.21 9.80
C MET A 412 -9.09 10.73 11.13
N GLN A 413 -8.85 9.98 12.21
CA GLN A 413 -9.40 10.25 13.53
C GLN A 413 -8.42 11.11 14.37
N TRP A 414 -8.49 12.43 14.18
CA TRP A 414 -7.62 13.38 14.88
C TRP A 414 -8.04 13.63 16.33
N THR A 415 -9.36 13.83 16.56
CA THR A 415 -9.92 14.12 17.88
C THR A 415 -11.22 13.34 18.12
N SER A 416 -11.74 13.39 19.35
CA SER A 416 -13.04 12.82 19.69
C SER A 416 -14.25 13.69 19.31
N GLU A 417 -14.00 14.85 18.70
CA GLU A 417 -15.03 15.82 18.30
C GLU A 417 -15.84 15.32 17.09
N GLN A 418 -16.85 16.11 16.73
CA GLN A 418 -17.66 15.87 15.54
C GLN A 418 -16.76 15.76 14.31
N TYR A 419 -17.08 14.82 13.42
CA TYR A 419 -16.29 14.49 12.22
C TYR A 419 -14.82 14.16 12.51
N ALA A 420 -14.56 13.64 13.71
CA ALA A 420 -13.23 13.17 14.13
C ALA A 420 -12.13 14.26 14.13
N GLY A 421 -12.49 15.55 14.14
CA GLY A 421 -11.52 16.64 13.94
C GLY A 421 -10.92 16.67 12.53
N PHE A 422 -11.41 15.84 11.63
CA PHE A 422 -11.02 15.80 10.21
C PHE A 422 -11.53 17.05 9.48
N SER A 423 -12.80 17.38 9.65
CA SER A 423 -13.50 18.50 9.01
C SER A 423 -14.39 19.26 9.98
N THR A 424 -14.82 20.44 9.59
CA THR A 424 -15.88 21.23 10.26
C THR A 424 -17.27 20.98 9.64
N HIS A 425 -17.34 20.28 8.50
CA HIS A 425 -18.54 19.89 7.78
C HIS A 425 -18.63 18.39 7.61
N GLU A 426 -19.77 17.89 7.14
CA GLU A 426 -19.98 16.47 6.88
C GLU A 426 -18.95 15.94 5.87
N PRO A 427 -18.13 14.93 6.24
CA PRO A 427 -17.13 14.39 5.35
C PRO A 427 -17.74 13.61 4.17
N TRP A 428 -17.01 13.54 3.05
CA TRP A 428 -17.40 12.81 1.85
C TRP A 428 -17.69 11.31 2.12
N LEU A 429 -17.01 10.74 3.10
CA LEU A 429 -17.25 9.39 3.62
C LEU A 429 -17.46 9.50 5.15
N ILE A 430 -18.33 8.67 5.68
CA ILE A 430 -18.72 8.72 7.10
C ILE A 430 -17.53 8.43 8.04
N THR A 431 -17.50 9.09 9.19
CA THR A 431 -16.50 8.84 10.24
C THR A 431 -16.84 7.60 11.06
N ASN A 432 -15.82 6.83 11.44
CA ASN A 432 -16.00 5.66 12.31
C ASN A 432 -16.48 6.10 13.70
N PRO A 433 -17.55 5.51 14.25
CA PRO A 433 -18.10 5.89 15.54
C PRO A 433 -17.14 5.66 16.72
N ASN A 434 -16.09 4.84 16.55
CA ASN A 434 -15.08 4.61 17.58
C ASN A 434 -14.06 5.76 17.71
N THR A 435 -14.17 6.82 16.94
CA THR A 435 -13.34 8.04 17.08
C THR A 435 -13.36 8.62 18.51
N LYS A 436 -14.38 8.29 19.29
CA LYS A 436 -14.45 8.68 20.72
C LYS A 436 -13.38 8.04 21.61
N THR A 437 -12.81 6.92 21.17
CA THR A 437 -11.82 6.13 21.93
C THR A 437 -10.53 5.89 21.15
N ILE A 438 -10.58 5.97 19.83
CA ILE A 438 -9.43 5.79 18.93
C ILE A 438 -9.21 7.09 18.18
N ASN A 439 -8.30 7.93 18.63
CA ASN A 439 -7.94 9.18 17.97
C ASN A 439 -6.54 9.66 18.39
N VAL A 440 -5.95 10.51 17.58
CA VAL A 440 -4.60 11.04 17.80
C VAL A 440 -4.51 11.81 19.11
N GLU A 441 -5.45 12.72 19.39
CA GLU A 441 -5.40 13.62 20.54
C GLU A 441 -5.31 12.85 21.86
N GLN A 442 -6.11 11.81 22.05
CA GLN A 442 -6.06 10.99 23.27
C GLN A 442 -4.78 10.18 23.36
N GLN A 443 -4.36 9.57 22.25
CA GLN A 443 -3.19 8.68 22.24
C GLN A 443 -1.87 9.44 22.36
N GLU A 444 -1.83 10.71 22.01
CA GLU A 444 -0.62 11.54 22.13
C GLU A 444 -0.14 11.65 23.58
N TYR A 445 -1.05 11.70 24.52
CA TYR A 445 -0.75 11.87 25.95
C TYR A 445 -0.79 10.57 26.76
N GLU A 446 -1.11 9.44 26.12
CA GLU A 446 -1.19 8.13 26.79
C GLU A 446 0.08 7.31 26.50
N PRO A 447 0.98 7.13 27.50
CA PRO A 447 2.30 6.49 27.28
C PRO A 447 2.23 5.09 26.68
N GLU A 448 1.17 4.33 27.00
CA GLU A 448 0.96 2.95 26.54
C GLU A 448 0.08 2.87 25.29
N SER A 449 -0.19 4.00 24.61
CA SER A 449 -1.00 4.01 23.39
C SER A 449 -0.31 3.31 22.21
N VAL A 450 -1.10 3.00 21.17
CA VAL A 450 -0.59 2.47 19.91
C VAL A 450 0.33 3.51 19.24
N LEU A 451 -0.06 4.79 19.25
CA LEU A 451 0.73 5.90 18.70
C LEU A 451 2.11 6.01 19.35
N GLN A 452 2.18 5.99 20.69
CA GLN A 452 3.47 6.07 21.40
C GLN A 452 4.34 4.84 21.13
N PHE A 453 3.71 3.69 20.94
CA PHE A 453 4.43 2.47 20.56
C PHE A 453 5.07 2.61 19.16
N TYR A 454 4.35 3.15 18.17
CA TYR A 454 4.90 3.47 16.84
C TYR A 454 6.06 4.47 16.93
N LYS A 455 5.92 5.57 17.67
CA LYS A 455 7.01 6.54 17.89
C LYS A 455 8.26 5.86 18.45
N ASN A 456 8.10 4.95 19.40
CA ASN A 456 9.20 4.18 19.99
C ASN A 456 9.84 3.22 18.98
N MET A 457 9.06 2.47 18.20
CA MET A 457 9.58 1.58 17.15
C MET A 457 10.40 2.35 16.11
N ILE A 458 9.87 3.47 15.63
CA ILE A 458 10.56 4.34 14.64
C ILE A 458 11.89 4.79 15.20
N ARG A 459 11.92 5.33 16.43
CA ARG A 459 13.15 5.79 17.10
C ARG A 459 14.17 4.67 17.28
N ILE A 460 13.72 3.49 17.71
CA ILE A 460 14.59 2.33 17.90
C ILE A 460 15.21 1.91 16.57
N ARG A 461 14.42 1.81 15.50
CA ARG A 461 14.92 1.46 14.17
C ARG A 461 15.96 2.48 13.67
N GLN A 462 15.65 3.77 13.75
CA GLN A 462 16.53 4.84 13.28
C GLN A 462 17.87 4.90 14.02
N THR A 463 17.92 4.47 15.28
CA THR A 463 19.14 4.50 16.11
C THR A 463 19.92 3.19 16.12
N ASN A 464 19.46 2.15 15.44
CA ASN A 464 20.06 0.81 15.43
C ASN A 464 20.23 0.30 13.99
N LYS A 465 21.45 0.43 13.45
CA LYS A 465 21.76 0.06 12.06
C LYS A 465 21.52 -1.44 11.76
N GLY A 466 21.69 -2.31 12.73
CA GLY A 466 21.41 -3.74 12.58
C GLY A 466 19.93 -4.03 12.31
N LEU A 467 19.00 -3.19 12.77
CA LEU A 467 17.56 -3.29 12.42
C LEU A 467 17.25 -2.78 11.01
N ILE A 468 18.14 -1.96 10.42
CA ILE A 468 18.00 -1.46 9.06
C ILE A 468 18.68 -2.41 8.06
N TYR A 469 19.99 -2.58 8.19
CA TYR A 469 20.87 -3.23 7.21
C TYR A 469 21.21 -4.70 7.54
N GLY A 470 20.84 -5.19 8.74
CA GLY A 470 21.13 -6.54 9.17
C GLY A 470 20.49 -7.60 8.29
N SER A 471 21.11 -8.75 8.20
CA SER A 471 20.54 -9.94 7.59
C SER A 471 19.38 -10.52 8.40
N TYR A 472 18.60 -11.36 7.78
CA TYR A 472 17.41 -11.99 8.36
C TYR A 472 17.65 -13.46 8.66
N LYS A 473 17.12 -13.93 9.78
CA LYS A 473 17.07 -15.36 10.13
C LYS A 473 15.81 -15.67 10.92
N GLU A 474 15.01 -16.61 10.43
CA GLU A 474 13.80 -17.10 11.12
C GLU A 474 14.12 -18.21 12.11
N TYR A 475 13.39 -18.23 13.22
CA TYR A 475 13.31 -19.30 14.19
C TYR A 475 11.88 -19.82 14.31
N LEU A 476 11.69 -21.03 14.78
CA LEU A 476 10.36 -21.63 15.00
C LEU A 476 9.48 -21.56 13.72
N HIS A 477 10.08 -21.88 12.56
CA HIS A 477 9.46 -21.76 11.24
C HIS A 477 8.08 -22.43 11.15
N GLU A 478 7.88 -23.60 11.76
CA GLU A 478 6.61 -24.33 11.75
C GLU A 478 5.69 -24.03 12.94
N HIS A 479 6.00 -23.00 13.76
CA HIS A 479 5.16 -22.69 14.92
C HIS A 479 3.86 -21.99 14.47
N PRO A 480 2.66 -22.53 14.83
CA PRO A 480 1.39 -22.05 14.28
C PRO A 480 0.89 -20.72 14.84
N GLN A 481 1.53 -20.17 15.86
CA GLN A 481 1.09 -18.94 16.55
C GLN A 481 2.16 -17.86 16.59
N LEU A 482 3.43 -18.26 16.53
CA LEU A 482 4.55 -17.35 16.73
C LEU A 482 5.28 -17.03 15.42
N TYR A 483 5.62 -15.77 15.25
CA TYR A 483 6.63 -15.34 14.32
C TYR A 483 7.85 -14.86 15.11
N VAL A 484 8.97 -15.58 14.93
CA VAL A 484 10.23 -15.32 15.66
C VAL A 484 11.35 -15.20 14.64
N TYR A 485 12.03 -14.06 14.65
CA TYR A 485 13.16 -13.84 13.75
C TYR A 485 14.26 -12.99 14.38
N GLU A 486 15.46 -13.15 13.86
CA GLU A 486 16.65 -12.40 14.23
C GLU A 486 17.06 -11.46 13.08
N ARG A 487 17.52 -10.28 13.45
CA ARG A 487 18.26 -9.35 12.57
C ARG A 487 19.68 -9.25 13.11
N TYR A 488 20.68 -9.39 12.23
CA TYR A 488 22.07 -9.36 12.65
C TYR A 488 22.95 -8.60 11.65
N LEU A 489 23.84 -7.75 12.20
CA LEU A 489 24.82 -6.97 11.45
C LEU A 489 26.09 -6.89 12.28
N GLU A 490 27.19 -7.52 11.82
CA GLU A 490 28.44 -7.57 12.57
C GLU A 490 28.23 -8.11 13.99
N ASP A 491 28.49 -7.29 15.02
CA ASP A 491 28.30 -7.65 16.43
C ASP A 491 26.91 -7.29 16.97
N GLU A 492 26.07 -6.61 16.20
CA GLU A 492 24.71 -6.28 16.60
C GLU A 492 23.73 -7.41 16.24
N GLN A 493 22.96 -7.89 17.20
CA GLN A 493 21.92 -8.87 17.00
C GLN A 493 20.64 -8.44 17.72
N TYR A 494 19.51 -8.64 17.06
CA TYR A 494 18.18 -8.30 17.55
C TYR A 494 17.26 -9.49 17.36
N LEU A 495 16.53 -9.88 18.40
CA LEU A 495 15.54 -10.95 18.36
C LEU A 495 14.14 -10.36 18.50
N ILE A 496 13.29 -10.64 17.55
CA ILE A 496 11.89 -10.23 17.53
C ILE A 496 11.02 -11.47 17.71
N MET A 497 10.11 -11.39 18.68
CA MET A 497 9.20 -12.49 19.01
C MET A 497 7.79 -11.95 19.08
N VAL A 498 6.86 -12.50 18.32
CA VAL A 498 5.46 -12.04 18.25
C VAL A 498 4.51 -13.21 18.28
N ASN A 499 3.56 -13.19 19.23
CA ASN A 499 2.39 -14.04 19.22
C ASN A 499 1.27 -13.32 18.44
N LEU A 500 0.81 -13.92 17.34
CA LEU A 500 -0.22 -13.35 16.45
C LEU A 500 -1.62 -13.90 16.74
N THR A 501 -1.82 -14.53 17.89
CA THR A 501 -3.09 -15.18 18.25
C THR A 501 -3.64 -14.73 19.59
N GLU A 502 -4.92 -14.97 19.81
CA GLU A 502 -5.63 -14.71 21.07
C GLU A 502 -5.33 -15.73 22.18
N SER A 503 -4.46 -16.69 21.93
CA SER A 503 -4.13 -17.77 22.85
C SER A 503 -2.70 -17.65 23.39
N LEU A 504 -2.45 -18.27 24.54
CA LEU A 504 -1.08 -18.46 25.05
C LEU A 504 -0.28 -19.32 24.05
N ALA A 505 0.96 -18.96 23.83
CA ALA A 505 1.85 -19.65 22.89
C ALA A 505 3.15 -20.08 23.61
N ASP A 506 3.32 -21.39 23.80
CA ASP A 506 4.53 -21.97 24.35
C ASP A 506 5.65 -21.95 23.32
N TYR A 507 6.88 -21.65 23.75
CA TYR A 507 8.05 -21.69 22.85
C TYR A 507 9.28 -22.31 23.53
N GLU A 508 10.15 -22.87 22.70
CA GLU A 508 11.50 -23.29 23.07
C GLU A 508 12.45 -22.92 21.92
N LEU A 509 13.29 -21.91 22.17
CA LEU A 509 14.26 -21.42 21.18
C LEU A 509 15.41 -22.42 21.02
N PRO A 510 16.00 -22.54 19.82
CA PRO A 510 17.18 -23.37 19.61
C PRO A 510 18.38 -22.76 20.37
N LYS A 511 19.36 -23.62 20.70
CA LYS A 511 20.55 -23.24 21.50
C LYS A 511 21.33 -22.05 20.93
N GLU A 512 21.32 -21.87 19.63
CA GLU A 512 21.97 -20.75 18.95
C GLU A 512 21.32 -19.41 19.25
N ALA A 513 20.04 -19.37 19.60
CA ALA A 513 19.31 -18.19 20.04
C ALA A 513 19.37 -18.01 21.57
N ASP A 514 19.92 -18.98 22.33
CA ASP A 514 20.06 -18.90 23.79
C ASP A 514 21.32 -18.09 24.15
N GLN A 515 21.17 -16.76 24.13
CA GLN A 515 22.21 -15.77 24.41
C GLN A 515 21.75 -14.82 25.52
N SER A 516 22.62 -13.92 25.92
CA SER A 516 22.26 -12.82 26.84
C SER A 516 21.57 -11.70 26.05
N TRP A 517 20.27 -11.58 26.21
CA TRP A 517 19.44 -10.58 25.57
C TRP A 517 18.94 -9.52 26.56
N THR A 518 18.91 -8.27 26.12
CA THR A 518 18.28 -7.15 26.85
C THR A 518 17.03 -6.71 26.11
N LEU A 519 15.91 -6.58 26.81
CA LEU A 519 14.67 -6.07 26.26
C LEU A 519 14.82 -4.61 25.85
N LEU A 520 14.48 -4.30 24.59
CA LEU A 520 14.41 -2.94 24.07
C LEU A 520 12.97 -2.40 24.04
N LEU A 521 12.02 -3.26 23.66
CA LEU A 521 10.62 -2.88 23.52
C LEU A 521 9.72 -4.08 23.75
N SER A 522 8.60 -3.86 24.44
CA SER A 522 7.50 -4.83 24.56
C SER A 522 6.17 -4.09 24.55
N ASN A 523 5.13 -4.73 24.06
CA ASN A 523 3.77 -4.24 24.20
C ASN A 523 3.07 -4.72 25.47
N SER A 524 3.78 -5.48 26.33
CA SER A 524 3.31 -5.99 27.62
C SER A 524 4.25 -5.56 28.75
N SER A 525 3.81 -5.75 30.01
CA SER A 525 4.61 -5.47 31.20
C SER A 525 5.68 -6.53 31.51
N SER A 526 5.66 -7.68 30.85
CA SER A 526 6.63 -8.78 30.99
C SER A 526 7.76 -8.62 29.97
N GLY A 527 8.99 -9.09 30.28
CA GLY A 527 10.04 -8.88 29.30
C GLY A 527 11.43 -9.45 29.62
N GLU A 528 11.65 -10.13 30.72
CA GLU A 528 12.89 -10.88 30.90
C GLU A 528 13.00 -11.97 29.81
N PHE A 529 14.20 -12.11 29.26
CA PHE A 529 14.46 -13.14 28.26
C PHE A 529 14.56 -14.51 28.91
N GLU A 530 13.84 -15.45 28.34
CA GLU A 530 13.96 -16.87 28.62
C GLU A 530 14.02 -17.62 27.28
N ALA A 531 14.93 -18.59 27.16
CA ALA A 531 15.03 -19.43 25.94
C ALA A 531 13.83 -20.38 25.78
N LYS A 532 13.11 -20.63 26.86
CA LYS A 532 11.87 -21.41 26.90
C LYS A 532 10.85 -20.72 27.77
N GLY A 533 9.64 -20.53 27.26
CA GLY A 533 8.62 -19.79 27.98
C GLY A 533 7.27 -19.78 27.28
N ILE A 534 6.45 -18.80 27.64
CA ILE A 534 5.12 -18.59 27.09
C ILE A 534 4.97 -17.12 26.71
N LEU A 535 4.47 -16.83 25.52
CA LEU A 535 3.98 -15.50 25.15
C LEU A 535 2.46 -15.42 25.38
N ALA A 536 2.04 -14.33 26.00
CA ALA A 536 0.61 -14.02 26.18
C ALA A 536 -0.07 -13.73 24.81
N PRO A 537 -1.41 -13.69 24.77
CA PRO A 537 -2.14 -13.29 23.56
C PRO A 537 -1.63 -11.95 22.99
N TYR A 538 -1.31 -11.93 21.70
CA TYR A 538 -0.79 -10.75 20.99
C TYR A 538 0.43 -10.09 21.67
N GLU A 539 1.21 -10.83 22.42
CA GLU A 539 2.43 -10.30 23.03
C GLU A 539 3.56 -10.22 21.99
N ALA A 540 4.28 -9.09 22.03
CA ALA A 540 5.40 -8.82 21.14
C ALA A 540 6.59 -8.26 21.92
N ARG A 541 7.80 -8.77 21.64
CA ARG A 541 9.05 -8.42 22.31
C ARG A 541 10.18 -8.23 21.32
N LEU A 542 10.96 -7.17 21.50
CA LEU A 542 12.21 -6.90 20.78
C LEU A 542 13.35 -6.88 21.78
N TYR A 543 14.36 -7.69 21.51
CA TYR A 543 15.58 -7.78 22.32
C TYR A 543 16.82 -7.39 21.51
N LYS A 544 17.88 -6.99 22.22
CA LYS A 544 19.22 -6.77 21.68
C LYS A 544 20.26 -7.57 22.48
N THR A 545 21.31 -8.08 21.82
CA THR A 545 22.43 -8.73 22.52
C THR A 545 23.24 -7.74 23.37
N ASN A 546 23.83 -8.25 24.45
CA ASN A 546 24.71 -7.52 25.36
C ASN A 546 26.20 -7.79 25.04
N LYS A 547 26.58 -7.93 23.76
CA LYS A 547 27.98 -8.14 23.39
C LYS A 547 28.78 -6.85 23.41
#